data_d2b82caa9a97267ccbd0d90c2ac0569f
#
_entry.id   d2b82caa9a97267ccbd0d90c2ac0569f
#
_cell.length_a   1.000
_cell.length_b   1.000
_cell.length_c   1.000
_cell.angle_alpha   90.00
_cell.angle_beta   90.00
_cell.angle_gamma   90.00
#
_symmetry.space_group_name_H-M   'P 1'
#
loop_
_entity.id
_entity.type
_entity.pdbx_description
1 polymer ?
#
loop_
_entity_poly.entity_id
_entity_poly.type
_entity_poly.pdbx_seq_one_letter_code
_entity_poly.pdbx_strand_id
1 'polypeptide(L)'
;MKPLNEMRLKIESRSVNEAFGRSVVAAFAAQLDPNIEEISDIRTAVSEAVTNCIVHAYANTVGPIYIWSGIYENGIIKIKIRDSGCGIEDVKKAMEPLYTTLGGERAGLGFAVMESFCVKV
;
A
#
# COMPACT_ATOMS: atom_id res chain seq x y z
N MET A 1 -18.56 -4.93 2.67
CA MET A 1 -18.91 -3.54 2.35
C MET A 1 -18.24 -3.11 1.06
N LYS A 2 -18.97 -2.43 0.21
CA LYS A 2 -18.39 -1.96 -1.05
C LYS A 2 -17.77 -0.58 -0.87
N PRO A 3 -16.63 -0.30 -1.49
CA PRO A 3 -16.07 1.05 -1.42
C PRO A 3 -16.94 2.06 -2.16
N LEU A 4 -16.94 3.29 -1.66
CA LEU A 4 -17.59 4.40 -2.35
C LEU A 4 -16.83 4.78 -3.61
N ASN A 5 -15.51 4.61 -3.59
CA ASN A 5 -14.63 4.86 -4.72
C ASN A 5 -13.43 3.94 -4.60
N GLU A 6 -12.89 3.49 -5.71
CA GLU A 6 -11.71 2.63 -5.68
C GLU A 6 -10.84 2.87 -6.91
N MET A 7 -9.57 2.54 -6.77
CA MET A 7 -8.64 2.60 -7.87
C MET A 7 -7.76 1.37 -7.89
N ARG A 8 -7.25 1.04 -9.06
CA ARG A 8 -6.30 -0.05 -9.26
C ARG A 8 -5.15 0.46 -10.10
N LEU A 9 -3.95 0.07 -9.72
CA LEU A 9 -2.74 0.48 -10.43
C LEU A 9 -1.82 -0.73 -10.53
N LYS A 10 -1.26 -0.92 -11.71
CA LYS A 10 -0.24 -1.94 -11.92
C LYS A 10 1.02 -1.23 -12.40
N ILE A 11 2.12 -1.45 -11.72
CA ILE A 11 3.41 -0.87 -12.08
C ILE A 11 4.46 -1.96 -12.13
N GLU A 12 5.56 -1.69 -12.80
CA GLU A 12 6.70 -2.59 -12.80
C GLU A 12 7.57 -2.32 -11.57
N SER A 13 8.26 -3.36 -11.10
CA SER A 13 9.10 -3.29 -9.90
C SER A 13 10.42 -2.57 -10.16
N ARG A 14 10.35 -1.37 -10.68
CA ARG A 14 11.51 -0.50 -10.93
C ARG A 14 11.57 0.55 -9.84
N SER A 15 12.78 0.89 -9.40
CA SER A 15 12.95 1.85 -8.31
C SER A 15 12.30 3.21 -8.58
N VAL A 16 12.28 3.64 -9.86
CA VAL A 16 11.63 4.90 -10.21
C VAL A 16 10.12 4.88 -9.95
N ASN A 17 9.52 3.71 -9.93
CA ASN A 17 8.08 3.58 -9.74
C ASN A 17 7.64 3.66 -8.29
N GLU A 18 8.58 3.62 -7.34
CA GLU A 18 8.25 3.81 -5.94
C GLU A 18 7.64 5.19 -5.72
N ALA A 19 8.28 6.23 -6.22
CA ALA A 19 7.77 7.60 -6.08
C ALA A 19 6.42 7.77 -6.80
N PHE A 20 6.28 7.16 -7.95
CA PHE A 20 5.04 7.22 -8.70
C PHE A 20 3.90 6.55 -7.94
N GLY A 21 4.13 5.35 -7.42
CA GLY A 21 3.11 4.60 -6.68
C GLY A 21 2.62 5.35 -5.44
N ARG A 22 3.54 5.86 -4.61
CA ARG A 22 3.13 6.59 -3.41
C ARG A 22 2.40 7.88 -3.76
N SER A 23 2.78 8.53 -4.86
CA SER A 23 2.12 9.77 -5.26
C SER A 23 0.71 9.52 -5.75
N VAL A 24 0.48 8.43 -6.46
CA VAL A 24 -0.87 8.06 -6.92
C VAL A 24 -1.78 7.76 -5.73
N VAL A 25 -1.30 6.98 -4.77
CA VAL A 25 -2.11 6.66 -3.59
C VAL A 25 -2.39 7.91 -2.77
N ALA A 26 -1.39 8.78 -2.60
CA ALA A 26 -1.59 10.02 -1.87
C ALA A 26 -2.62 10.92 -2.56
N ALA A 27 -2.58 11.00 -3.87
CA ALA A 27 -3.55 11.78 -4.63
C ALA A 27 -4.97 11.21 -4.47
N PHE A 28 -5.09 9.89 -4.47
CA PHE A 28 -6.37 9.24 -4.25
C PHE A 28 -6.89 9.51 -2.84
N ALA A 29 -6.02 9.39 -1.85
CA ALA A 29 -6.37 9.63 -0.45
C ALA A 29 -6.75 11.08 -0.18
N ALA A 30 -6.30 12.01 -1.01
CA ALA A 30 -6.62 13.42 -0.85
C ALA A 30 -8.12 13.70 -0.88
N GLN A 31 -8.92 12.80 -1.45
CA GLN A 31 -10.38 12.92 -1.45
C GLN A 31 -10.96 12.93 -0.03
N LEU A 32 -10.23 12.40 0.94
CA LEU A 32 -10.66 12.39 2.34
C LEU A 32 -10.17 13.60 3.12
N ASP A 33 -9.52 14.52 2.46
CA ASP A 33 -8.98 15.74 3.06
C ASP A 33 -8.09 15.45 4.29
N PRO A 34 -7.09 14.57 4.16
CA PRO A 34 -6.22 14.24 5.27
C PRO A 34 -5.33 15.41 5.65
N ASN A 35 -4.91 15.47 6.92
CA ASN A 35 -3.94 16.47 7.31
C ASN A 35 -2.54 16.07 6.82
N ILE A 36 -1.56 16.95 7.02
CA ILE A 36 -0.20 16.73 6.52
C ILE A 36 0.42 15.48 7.11
N GLU A 37 0.21 15.23 8.40
CA GLU A 37 0.75 14.06 9.07
C GLU A 37 0.15 12.78 8.52
N GLU A 38 -1.16 12.77 8.30
CA GLU A 38 -1.85 11.59 7.77
C GLU A 38 -1.40 11.25 6.36
N ILE A 39 -1.27 12.26 5.50
CA ILE A 39 -0.83 12.01 4.13
C ILE A 39 0.63 11.57 4.10
N SER A 40 1.46 12.09 4.98
CA SER A 40 2.86 11.68 5.10
C SER A 40 2.96 10.22 5.51
N ASP A 41 2.13 9.79 6.45
CA ASP A 41 2.12 8.39 6.89
C ASP A 41 1.70 7.45 5.77
N ILE A 42 0.70 7.85 4.99
CA ILE A 42 0.26 7.06 3.83
C ILE A 42 1.39 6.94 2.82
N ARG A 43 2.05 8.03 2.50
CA ARG A 43 3.17 8.02 1.55
C ARG A 43 4.30 7.13 2.04
N THR A 44 4.63 7.20 3.31
CA THR A 44 5.69 6.38 3.90
C THR A 44 5.34 4.89 3.84
N ALA A 45 4.13 4.54 4.21
CA ALA A 45 3.70 3.14 4.20
C ALA A 45 3.70 2.56 2.80
N VAL A 46 3.21 3.31 1.81
CA VAL A 46 3.21 2.86 0.42
C VAL A 46 4.64 2.71 -0.08
N SER A 47 5.50 3.67 0.24
CA SER A 47 6.90 3.64 -0.13
C SER A 47 7.59 2.38 0.39
N GLU A 48 7.37 2.05 1.66
CA GLU A 48 7.93 0.85 2.26
C GLU A 48 7.42 -0.43 1.59
N ALA A 49 6.12 -0.49 1.32
CA ALA A 49 5.53 -1.67 0.70
C ALA A 49 6.04 -1.87 -0.73
N VAL A 50 6.12 -0.81 -1.51
CA VAL A 50 6.64 -0.91 -2.88
C VAL A 50 8.12 -1.27 -2.87
N THR A 51 8.90 -0.67 -1.98
CA THR A 51 10.31 -1.00 -1.84
C THR A 51 10.51 -2.46 -1.48
N ASN A 52 9.69 -2.99 -0.57
CA ASN A 52 9.76 -4.41 -0.22
C ASN A 52 9.47 -5.30 -1.43
N CYS A 53 8.52 -4.95 -2.26
CA CYS A 53 8.27 -5.70 -3.49
C CYS A 53 9.50 -5.67 -4.41
N ILE A 54 10.12 -4.52 -4.58
CA ILE A 54 11.26 -4.38 -5.47
C ILE A 54 12.47 -5.16 -4.94
N VAL A 55 12.77 -5.02 -3.65
CA VAL A 55 13.98 -5.56 -3.05
C VAL A 55 13.86 -7.06 -2.77
N HIS A 56 12.72 -7.49 -2.27
CA HIS A 56 12.57 -8.87 -1.78
C HIS A 56 11.86 -9.79 -2.77
N ALA A 57 10.77 -9.35 -3.37
CA ALA A 57 10.04 -10.20 -4.29
C ALA A 57 10.70 -10.28 -5.65
N TYR A 58 11.28 -9.19 -6.11
CA TYR A 58 11.86 -9.10 -7.45
C TYR A 58 13.32 -8.66 -7.40
N ALA A 59 14.11 -9.29 -6.53
CA ALA A 59 15.50 -8.87 -6.26
C ALA A 59 16.38 -8.80 -7.51
N ASN A 60 16.22 -9.73 -8.45
CA ASN A 60 17.08 -9.80 -9.64
C ASN A 60 16.26 -9.79 -10.93
N THR A 61 15.07 -9.27 -10.88
CA THR A 61 14.18 -9.29 -12.04
C THR A 61 13.18 -8.15 -11.92
N VAL A 62 12.34 -7.99 -12.93
CA VAL A 62 11.27 -7.01 -12.93
C VAL A 62 9.95 -7.75 -13.05
N GLY A 63 9.03 -7.45 -12.17
CA GLY A 63 7.71 -8.05 -12.18
C GLY A 63 6.63 -7.05 -11.80
N PRO A 64 5.38 -7.46 -11.86
CA PRO A 64 4.27 -6.54 -11.59
C PRO A 64 4.06 -6.31 -10.10
N ILE A 65 3.74 -5.07 -9.76
CA ILE A 65 3.28 -4.68 -8.44
C ILE A 65 1.88 -4.14 -8.61
N TYR A 66 0.94 -4.68 -7.87
CA TYR A 66 -0.48 -4.30 -7.95
C TYR A 66 -0.84 -3.49 -6.73
N ILE A 67 -1.38 -2.32 -6.96
CA ILE A 67 -1.82 -1.42 -5.90
C ILE A 67 -3.32 -1.20 -6.06
N TRP A 68 -4.06 -1.50 -5.00
CA TRP A 68 -5.49 -1.23 -4.95
C TRP A 68 -5.76 -0.31 -3.77
N SER A 69 -6.67 0.63 -3.95
CA SER A 69 -7.10 1.48 -2.85
C SER A 69 -8.60 1.71 -2.94
N GLY A 70 -9.26 1.73 -1.79
CA GLY A 70 -10.70 1.96 -1.73
C GLY A 70 -11.06 2.90 -0.59
N ILE A 71 -11.99 3.80 -0.87
CA ILE A 71 -12.53 4.75 0.10
C ILE A 71 -13.91 4.28 0.52
N TYR A 72 -14.13 4.23 1.82
CA TYR A 72 -15.38 3.76 2.43
C TYR A 72 -16.06 4.87 3.21
N GLU A 73 -17.27 4.61 3.66
CA GLU A 73 -18.00 5.54 4.51
C GLU A 73 -17.19 5.83 5.78
N ASN A 74 -17.43 6.97 6.38
CA ASN A 74 -16.78 7.41 7.60
C ASN A 74 -15.30 7.76 7.43
N GLY A 75 -14.88 8.03 6.21
CA GLY A 75 -13.52 8.48 5.95
C GLY A 75 -12.47 7.39 6.05
N ILE A 76 -12.86 6.14 5.85
CA ILE A 76 -11.93 5.02 5.89
C ILE A 76 -11.33 4.80 4.51
N ILE A 77 -10.01 4.65 4.46
CA ILE A 77 -9.30 4.24 3.24
C ILE A 77 -8.58 2.93 3.51
N LYS A 78 -8.66 2.01 2.56
CA LYS A 78 -7.90 0.76 2.60
C LYS A 78 -6.95 0.73 1.42
N ILE A 79 -5.75 0.26 1.66
CA ILE A 79 -4.70 0.20 0.65
C ILE A 79 -4.12 -1.21 0.65
N LYS A 80 -4.07 -1.84 -0.51
CA LYS A 80 -3.50 -3.18 -0.67
C LYS A 80 -2.42 -3.13 -1.73
N ILE A 81 -1.26 -3.68 -1.40
CA ILE A 81 -0.14 -3.76 -2.32
C ILE A 81 0.33 -5.20 -2.36
N ARG A 82 0.39 -5.76 -3.55
CA ARG A 82 0.79 -7.16 -3.71
C ARG A 82 1.72 -7.32 -4.89
N ASP A 83 2.46 -8.42 -4.88
CA ASP A 83 3.32 -8.84 -5.98
C ASP A 83 3.09 -10.33 -6.26
N SER A 84 3.79 -10.84 -7.26
CA SER A 84 3.67 -12.24 -7.65
C SER A 84 4.99 -13.00 -7.43
N GLY A 85 5.94 -12.40 -6.75
CA GLY A 85 7.30 -12.91 -6.70
C GLY A 85 7.70 -13.64 -5.43
N CYS A 86 6.95 -13.49 -4.34
CA CYS A 86 7.37 -14.06 -3.07
C CYS A 86 6.46 -15.20 -2.60
N GLY A 87 6.95 -15.94 -1.62
CA GLY A 87 6.20 -17.02 -1.01
C GLY A 87 5.31 -16.54 0.13
N ILE A 88 4.49 -17.46 0.64
CA ILE A 88 3.53 -17.16 1.70
C ILE A 88 4.20 -16.68 2.98
N GLU A 89 5.36 -17.22 3.31
CA GLU A 89 6.07 -16.84 4.52
C GLU A 89 6.47 -15.36 4.50
N ASP A 90 6.87 -14.88 3.33
CA ASP A 90 7.25 -13.48 3.17
C ASP A 90 6.04 -12.56 3.29
N VAL A 91 4.87 -13.04 2.92
CA VAL A 91 3.63 -12.29 3.07
C VAL A 91 3.41 -11.89 4.51
N LYS A 92 3.55 -12.82 5.44
CA LYS A 92 3.37 -12.54 6.85
C LYS A 92 4.37 -11.51 7.35
N LYS A 93 5.62 -11.65 6.95
CA LYS A 93 6.66 -10.71 7.37
C LYS A 93 6.42 -9.30 6.83
N ALA A 94 5.91 -9.22 5.60
CA ALA A 94 5.63 -7.93 4.99
C ALA A 94 4.41 -7.26 5.62
N MET A 95 3.38 -8.03 5.90
CA MET A 95 2.12 -7.48 6.40
C MET A 95 2.19 -6.99 7.83
N GLU A 96 2.83 -7.73 8.71
CA GLU A 96 2.84 -7.40 10.13
C GLU A 96 3.39 -6.00 10.45
N PRO A 97 4.58 -5.63 9.95
CA PRO A 97 5.10 -4.31 10.22
C PRO A 97 4.24 -3.18 9.66
N LEU A 98 3.72 -3.37 8.45
CA LEU A 98 2.90 -2.35 7.82
C LEU A 98 1.58 -2.17 8.54
N TYR A 99 0.97 -3.27 8.92
CA TYR A 99 -0.28 -3.22 9.65
C TYR A 99 -0.09 -2.51 10.99
N THR A 100 0.98 -2.82 11.70
CA THR A 100 1.28 -2.19 12.98
C THR A 100 1.49 -0.68 12.83
N THR A 101 2.19 -0.28 11.77
CA THR A 101 2.47 1.13 11.53
C THR A 101 1.20 1.96 11.38
N LEU A 102 0.23 1.46 10.60
CA LEU A 102 -0.99 2.21 10.37
C LEU A 102 -2.11 1.84 11.33
N GLY A 103 -2.29 0.54 11.58
CA GLY A 103 -3.40 0.06 12.39
C GLY A 103 -3.28 0.39 13.85
N GLY A 104 -2.10 0.24 14.43
CA GLY A 104 -1.88 0.46 15.85
C GLY A 104 -1.90 1.93 16.22
N GLU A 105 -1.05 2.69 15.59
CA GLU A 105 -0.86 4.08 15.95
C GLU A 105 -1.97 5.00 15.47
N ARG A 106 -2.60 4.61 14.38
CA ARG A 106 -3.62 5.44 13.74
C ARG A 106 -5.04 4.97 14.04
N ALA A 107 -5.20 4.10 15.02
CA ALA A 107 -6.52 3.61 15.39
C ALA A 107 -7.47 4.74 15.76
N GLY A 108 -6.96 5.78 16.41
CA GLY A 108 -7.75 6.94 16.77
C GLY A 108 -8.22 7.76 15.58
N LEU A 109 -7.50 7.72 14.49
CA LEU A 109 -7.89 8.37 13.25
C LEU A 109 -8.82 7.48 12.44
N GLY A 110 -8.62 6.16 12.56
CA GLY A 110 -9.55 5.14 12.08
C GLY A 110 -9.83 5.10 10.60
N PHE A 111 -9.05 5.77 9.78
CA PHE A 111 -9.41 5.86 8.38
C PHE A 111 -8.45 5.19 7.41
N ALA A 112 -7.28 4.80 7.84
CA ALA A 112 -6.30 4.18 6.93
C ALA A 112 -5.91 2.79 7.40
N VAL A 113 -6.01 1.82 6.50
CA VAL A 113 -5.55 0.46 6.73
C VAL A 113 -4.67 0.08 5.56
N MET A 114 -3.45 -0.35 5.85
CA MET A 114 -2.49 -0.74 4.85
C MET A 114 -2.28 -2.24 4.88
N GLU A 115 -2.40 -2.88 3.74
CA GLU A 115 -2.11 -4.29 3.59
C GLU A 115 -1.11 -4.49 2.46
N SER A 116 -0.11 -5.31 2.71
CA SER A 116 0.86 -5.69 1.69
C SER A 116 1.01 -7.20 1.73
N PHE A 117 0.89 -7.84 0.59
CA PHE A 117 1.02 -9.29 0.54
C PHE A 117 1.51 -9.73 -0.83
N CYS A 118 2.05 -10.95 -0.86
CA CYS A 118 2.55 -11.57 -2.07
C CYS A 118 1.56 -12.61 -2.57
N VAL A 119 1.47 -12.72 -3.89
CA VAL A 119 0.65 -13.74 -4.52
C VAL A 119 1.59 -14.65 -5.29
N LYS A 120 1.56 -15.93 -4.96
CA LYS A 120 2.36 -16.91 -5.67
C LYS A 120 1.65 -17.28 -6.96
N VAL A 121 2.35 -17.13 -8.05
CA VAL A 121 1.81 -17.42 -9.37
C VAL A 121 2.11 -18.86 -9.77
#